data_7f293c80a598da72d8bd5cca7da10358
#
_entry.id   7f293c80a598da72d8bd5cca7da10358
#
_cell.length_a   1.000
_cell.length_b   1.000
_cell.length_c   1.000
_cell.angle_alpha   90.00
_cell.angle_beta   90.00
_cell.angle_gamma   90.00
#
_symmetry.space_group_name_H-M   'P 1'
#
loop_
_entity.id
_entity.type
_entity.pdbx_description
1 polymer ?
#
loop_
_entity_poly.entity_id
_entity_poly.type
_entity_poly.pdbx_seq_one_letter_code
_entity_poly.pdbx_strand_id
1 'polypeptide(L)'
;MTLNNFINIWIRKKHIVYLCPDKYYEDMFDLIDEINDGKKKIEEIIECTICAFIPDSCDFLVAYYLKDKLADAEVKHFYIGDGYMIVWIEEESEQ
;
A
#
# COMPACT_ATOMS: atom_id res chain seq x y z
N MET A 1 -3.90 14.16 1.61
CA MET A 1 -5.04 13.25 1.70
C MET A 1 -4.75 12.20 2.74
N THR A 2 -5.65 12.01 3.68
CA THR A 2 -5.46 10.98 4.69
C THR A 2 -5.80 9.61 4.11
N LEU A 3 -5.29 8.57 4.75
CA LEU A 3 -5.60 7.22 4.33
C LEU A 3 -7.10 6.95 4.40
N ASN A 4 -7.76 7.49 5.43
CA ASN A 4 -9.21 7.31 5.56
C ASN A 4 -9.95 7.88 4.35
N ASN A 5 -9.57 9.07 3.90
CA ASN A 5 -10.17 9.66 2.70
C ASN A 5 -9.84 8.84 1.46
N PHE A 6 -8.60 8.36 1.37
CA PHE A 6 -8.18 7.59 0.22
C PHE A 6 -8.91 6.26 0.13
N ILE A 7 -9.18 5.63 1.29
CA ILE A 7 -9.91 4.37 1.33
C ILE A 7 -11.30 4.52 0.66
N ASN A 8 -11.92 5.67 0.85
CA ASN A 8 -13.26 5.90 0.30
C ASN A 8 -13.26 6.02 -1.21
N ILE A 9 -12.10 6.21 -1.82
CA ILE A 9 -11.99 6.37 -3.27
C ILE A 9 -11.03 5.36 -3.88
N TRP A 10 -10.80 4.21 -3.23
CA TRP A 10 -9.92 3.18 -3.79
C TRP A 10 -10.35 2.86 -5.22
N ILE A 11 -9.40 2.94 -6.14
CA ILE A 11 -9.69 2.74 -7.55
C ILE A 11 -9.77 1.25 -7.90
N ARG A 12 -8.93 0.44 -7.29
CA ARG A 12 -8.82 -0.98 -7.62
C ARG A 12 -9.22 -1.82 -6.41
N LYS A 13 -10.52 -1.79 -6.06
CA LYS A 13 -10.99 -2.43 -4.83
C LYS A 13 -10.85 -3.93 -4.82
N LYS A 14 -10.78 -4.55 -5.99
CA LYS A 14 -10.65 -6.01 -6.09
C LYS A 14 -9.22 -6.47 -6.32
N HIS A 15 -8.30 -5.54 -6.48
CA HIS A 15 -6.90 -5.88 -6.64
C HIS A 15 -6.23 -5.91 -5.28
N ILE A 16 -5.10 -6.62 -5.19
CA ILE A 16 -4.35 -6.62 -3.95
C ILE A 16 -3.69 -5.25 -3.77
N VAL A 17 -3.75 -4.74 -2.56
CA VAL A 17 -3.17 -3.45 -2.20
C VAL A 17 -2.03 -3.69 -1.22
N TYR A 18 -0.88 -3.11 -1.54
CA TYR A 18 0.29 -3.15 -0.66
C TYR A 18 0.44 -1.79 -0.03
N LEU A 19 0.28 -1.73 1.29
CA LEU A 19 0.39 -0.48 2.03
C LEU A 19 1.81 -0.39 2.58
N CYS A 20 2.54 0.63 2.17
CA CYS A 20 3.97 0.74 2.45
C CYS A 20 4.29 2.05 3.17
N PRO A 21 5.31 2.04 4.04
CA PRO A 21 5.81 3.31 4.57
C PRO A 21 6.45 4.15 3.48
N ASP A 22 6.21 5.45 3.51
CA ASP A 22 6.74 6.36 2.49
C ASP A 22 8.27 6.37 2.47
N LYS A 23 8.90 6.02 3.56
CA LYS A 23 10.37 6.00 3.61
C LYS A 23 10.99 5.03 2.62
N TYR A 24 10.23 4.06 2.14
CA TYR A 24 10.71 3.10 1.14
C TYR A 24 10.38 3.49 -0.28
N TYR A 25 9.73 4.63 -0.49
CA TYR A 25 9.21 4.99 -1.79
C TYR A 25 10.30 5.00 -2.86
N GLU A 26 11.39 5.72 -2.61
CA GLU A 26 12.46 5.83 -3.60
C GLU A 26 13.21 4.51 -3.78
N ASP A 27 13.38 3.78 -2.69
CA ASP A 27 14.10 2.51 -2.75
C ASP A 27 13.34 1.46 -3.56
N MET A 28 12.03 1.64 -3.72
CA MET A 28 11.21 0.67 -4.42
C MET A 28 11.15 0.90 -5.92
N PHE A 29 11.69 2.01 -6.42
CA PHE A 29 11.63 2.29 -7.86
C PHE A 29 12.27 1.18 -8.69
N ASP A 30 13.49 0.78 -8.34
CA ASP A 30 14.17 -0.26 -9.09
C ASP A 30 13.43 -1.58 -8.99
N LEU A 31 12.89 -1.88 -7.82
CA LEU A 31 12.14 -3.11 -7.62
C LEU A 31 10.89 -3.13 -8.48
N ILE A 32 10.17 -2.02 -8.53
CA ILE A 32 8.96 -1.91 -9.36
C ILE A 32 9.32 -2.07 -10.83
N ASP A 33 10.42 -1.46 -11.28
CA ASP A 33 10.86 -1.61 -12.66
C ASP A 33 11.17 -3.07 -12.97
N GLU A 34 11.82 -3.78 -12.07
CA GLU A 34 12.14 -5.18 -12.28
C GLU A 34 10.90 -6.05 -12.29
N ILE A 35 9.89 -5.70 -11.50
CA ILE A 35 8.62 -6.40 -11.52
C ILE A 35 7.92 -6.18 -12.87
N ASN A 36 7.93 -4.96 -13.37
CA ASN A 36 7.29 -4.64 -14.64
C ASN A 36 8.01 -5.30 -15.81
N ASP A 37 9.32 -5.51 -15.68
CA ASP A 37 10.10 -6.20 -16.71
C ASP A 37 10.00 -7.71 -16.62
N GLY A 38 9.29 -8.22 -15.63
CA GLY A 38 9.15 -9.66 -15.47
C GLY A 38 10.32 -10.34 -14.77
N LYS A 39 11.27 -9.56 -14.24
CA LYS A 39 12.45 -10.13 -13.59
C LYS A 39 12.19 -10.51 -12.15
N LYS A 40 11.21 -9.90 -11.51
CA LYS A 40 10.83 -10.19 -10.14
C LYS A 40 9.33 -10.24 -10.01
N LYS A 41 8.86 -10.90 -8.96
CA LYS A 41 7.43 -11.01 -8.68
C LYS A 41 7.01 -9.92 -7.73
N ILE A 42 5.74 -9.49 -7.87
CA ILE A 42 5.21 -8.43 -7.02
C ILE A 42 5.28 -8.81 -5.54
N GLU A 43 5.17 -10.09 -5.23
CA GLU A 43 5.23 -10.54 -3.84
C GLU A 43 6.54 -10.19 -3.15
N GLU A 44 7.58 -9.89 -3.93
CA GLU A 44 8.87 -9.56 -3.34
C GLU A 44 8.88 -8.21 -2.63
N ILE A 45 7.86 -7.38 -2.83
CA ILE A 45 7.78 -6.11 -2.11
C ILE A 45 7.27 -6.27 -0.68
N ILE A 46 6.89 -7.50 -0.29
CA ILE A 46 6.26 -7.71 1.02
C ILE A 46 7.14 -7.23 2.17
N GLU A 47 8.45 -7.29 2.01
CA GLU A 47 9.36 -6.82 3.06
C GLU A 47 9.30 -5.31 3.26
N CYS A 48 8.77 -4.59 2.29
CA CYS A 48 8.63 -3.14 2.37
C CYS A 48 7.20 -2.73 2.69
N THR A 49 6.35 -3.67 3.10
CA THR A 49 4.93 -3.35 3.31
C THR A 49 4.56 -3.43 4.78
N ILE A 50 3.59 -2.60 5.16
CA ILE A 50 2.94 -2.71 6.45
C ILE A 50 1.95 -3.86 6.42
N CYS A 51 1.14 -3.92 5.36
CA CYS A 51 0.19 -5.01 5.16
C CYS A 51 -0.20 -5.07 3.69
N ALA A 52 -0.69 -6.24 3.29
CA ALA A 52 -1.21 -6.45 1.94
C ALA A 52 -2.61 -7.03 2.07
N PHE A 53 -3.54 -6.51 1.29
CA PHE A 53 -4.94 -6.92 1.43
C PHE A 53 -5.70 -6.58 0.15
N ILE A 54 -6.89 -7.18 0.02
CA ILE A 54 -7.81 -6.83 -1.06
C ILE A 54 -8.95 -6.05 -0.41
N PRO A 55 -9.15 -4.77 -0.76
CA PRO A 55 -10.12 -3.92 -0.05
C PRO A 55 -11.52 -4.53 0.05
N ASP A 56 -12.00 -5.14 -1.03
CA ASP A 56 -13.35 -5.73 -1.02
C ASP A 56 -13.45 -7.01 -0.18
N SER A 57 -12.32 -7.59 0.19
CA SER A 57 -12.28 -8.89 0.87
C SER A 57 -11.37 -8.92 2.09
N CYS A 58 -10.93 -7.76 2.57
CA CYS A 58 -10.02 -7.77 3.70
C CYS A 58 -10.74 -8.23 4.96
N ASP A 59 -10.00 -8.87 5.84
CA ASP A 59 -10.61 -9.38 7.06
C ASP A 59 -10.84 -8.26 8.05
N PHE A 60 -11.53 -8.60 9.13
CA PHE A 60 -11.94 -7.63 10.14
C PHE A 60 -10.74 -6.94 10.79
N LEU A 61 -9.68 -7.70 11.07
CA LEU A 61 -8.51 -7.12 11.75
C LEU A 61 -7.81 -6.10 10.87
N VAL A 62 -7.69 -6.39 9.58
CA VAL A 62 -7.07 -5.45 8.65
C VAL A 62 -7.94 -4.20 8.52
N ALA A 63 -9.25 -4.37 8.40
CA ALA A 63 -10.16 -3.24 8.30
C ALA A 63 -10.07 -2.34 9.54
N TYR A 64 -10.02 -2.96 10.72
CA TYR A 64 -9.88 -2.22 11.96
C TYR A 64 -8.57 -1.42 11.98
N TYR A 65 -7.47 -2.10 11.60
CA TYR A 65 -6.16 -1.46 11.62
C TYR A 65 -6.15 -0.23 10.72
N LEU A 66 -6.72 -0.36 9.52
CA LEU A 66 -6.74 0.76 8.58
C LEU A 66 -7.57 1.92 9.08
N LYS A 67 -8.73 1.63 9.66
CA LYS A 67 -9.67 2.69 10.02
C LYS A 67 -9.40 3.31 11.38
N ASP A 68 -8.78 2.59 12.28
CA ASP A 68 -8.58 3.06 13.65
C ASP A 68 -7.13 3.39 13.97
N LYS A 69 -6.19 2.78 13.28
CA LYS A 69 -4.78 3.00 13.59
C LYS A 69 -4.07 3.85 12.55
N LEU A 70 -4.48 3.73 11.29
CA LEU A 70 -3.82 4.44 10.20
C LEU A 70 -4.71 5.45 9.52
N ALA A 71 -5.88 5.73 10.05
CA ALA A 71 -6.86 6.59 9.38
C ALA A 71 -6.31 7.97 9.06
N ASP A 72 -5.50 8.52 9.96
CA ASP A 72 -4.99 9.88 9.80
C ASP A 72 -3.63 9.93 9.11
N ALA A 73 -3.08 8.78 8.73
CA ALA A 73 -1.81 8.78 8.03
C ALA A 73 -1.96 9.46 6.68
N GLU A 74 -0.97 10.22 6.28
CA GLU A 74 -1.02 10.93 5.01
C GLU A 74 -0.61 10.01 3.87
N VAL A 75 -1.41 9.98 2.81
CA VAL A 75 -1.04 9.24 1.60
C VAL A 75 -0.10 10.13 0.79
N LYS A 76 1.13 9.67 0.62
CA LYS A 76 2.14 10.44 -0.09
C LYS A 76 2.18 10.10 -1.57
N HIS A 77 2.08 8.83 -1.91
CA HIS A 77 2.15 8.37 -3.29
C HIS A 77 1.31 7.13 -3.45
N PHE A 78 0.94 6.83 -4.68
CA PHE A 78 0.35 5.54 -4.98
C PHE A 78 0.73 5.15 -6.41
N TYR A 79 0.67 3.84 -6.69
CA TYR A 79 1.02 3.30 -8.00
C TYR A 79 0.05 2.16 -8.32
N ILE A 80 -0.49 2.19 -9.53
CA ILE A 80 -1.43 1.16 -9.99
C ILE A 80 -0.71 0.30 -11.01
N GLY A 81 -0.48 -0.97 -10.67
CA GLY A 81 0.15 -1.92 -11.56
C GLY A 81 -0.88 -2.87 -12.15
N ASP A 82 -0.36 -3.94 -12.73
CA ASP A 82 -1.20 -4.95 -13.36
C ASP A 82 -1.66 -5.93 -12.29
N GLY A 83 -2.89 -5.75 -11.82
CA GLY A 83 -3.47 -6.62 -10.81
C GLY A 83 -3.14 -6.26 -9.38
N TYR A 84 -2.46 -5.15 -9.16
CA TYR A 84 -2.09 -4.73 -7.81
C TYR A 84 -2.03 -3.21 -7.71
N MET A 85 -1.96 -2.72 -6.49
CA MET A 85 -1.83 -1.30 -6.21
C MET A 85 -0.90 -1.14 -5.03
N ILE A 86 -0.02 -0.16 -5.08
CA ILE A 86 0.89 0.16 -3.99
C ILE A 86 0.55 1.55 -3.49
N VAL A 87 0.39 1.69 -2.17
CA VAL A 87 0.08 2.97 -1.54
C VAL A 87 1.15 3.25 -0.50
N TRP A 88 1.79 4.41 -0.61
CA TRP A 88 2.82 4.83 0.34
C TRP A 88 2.24 5.87 1.27
N ILE A 89 2.35 5.61 2.57
CA ILE A 89 1.83 6.54 3.58
C ILE A 89 2.95 7.00 4.48
N GLU A 90 2.76 8.19 5.04
CA GLU A 90 3.67 8.71 6.03
C GLU A 90 3.32 8.08 7.37
N GLU A 91 4.21 7.22 7.87
CA GLU A 91 4.03 6.65 9.19
C GLU A 91 4.42 7.68 10.23
N GLU A 92 3.60 7.80 11.27
CA GLU A 92 3.99 8.65 12.37
C GLU A 92 5.16 8.03 13.09
N SER A 93 6.17 8.87 13.32
CA SER A 93 7.32 8.44 14.09
C SER A 93 6.91 8.11 15.51
N GLU A 94 7.40 7.01 16.00
CA GLU A 94 7.26 6.72 17.41
C GLU A 94 8.23 7.56 18.19
N GLN A 95 7.74 8.14 19.23
CA GLN A 95 8.56 9.04 20.03
C GLN A 95 9.10 8.38 21.26
#